data_062c327f11542c1cba79d40870bae47e
#
_entry.id   062c327f11542c1cba79d40870bae47e
#
_cell.length_a   1.000
_cell.length_b   1.000
_cell.length_c   1.000
_cell.angle_alpha   90.00
_cell.angle_beta   90.00
_cell.angle_gamma   90.00
#
_symmetry.space_group_name_H-M   'P 1'
#
loop_
_entity.id
_entity.type
_entity.pdbx_description
1 polymer ?
#
loop_
_entity_poly.entity_id
_entity_poly.type
_entity_poly.pdbx_seq_one_letter_code
_entity_poly.pdbx_strand_id
1 'polypeptide(L)'
;MATKVKLDKHYLKNGTTTLHIAYYPPFYDKRTRRTIKSENLNLFLYTHPKTKVEKDHNEDIDQLAKAILSKRIVAIHNQEYGFLDKSVKKEDFIEYFRTVSNGRHSKWDGALKQFIKFTGGKCTFGMVTVDFCKRYREFLLHDAINVRTGARLTQNSASGYFATFRSLLKRAYVDKLLESNLNDFFDGIPMKKT
;
A
#
# COMPACT_ATOMS: atom_id res chain seq x y z
N MET A 1 21.18 -5.88 -5.30
CA MET A 1 21.68 -4.68 -6.02
C MET A 1 20.57 -3.64 -6.01
N ALA A 2 20.91 -2.40 -5.65
CA ALA A 2 19.95 -1.29 -5.63
C ALA A 2 19.55 -0.91 -7.06
N THR A 3 18.24 -0.70 -7.29
CA THR A 3 17.73 -0.26 -8.59
C THR A 3 18.12 1.20 -8.84
N LYS A 4 18.90 1.45 -9.88
CA LYS A 4 19.21 2.81 -10.35
C LYS A 4 18.03 3.36 -11.15
N VAL A 5 17.69 4.62 -10.91
CA VAL A 5 16.60 5.32 -11.59
C VAL A 5 17.20 6.46 -12.39
N LYS A 6 16.90 6.53 -13.68
CA LYS A 6 17.45 7.55 -14.59
C LYS A 6 16.34 8.16 -15.44
N LEU A 7 16.52 9.42 -15.84
CA LEU A 7 15.70 10.07 -16.86
C LEU A 7 16.29 9.78 -18.23
N ASP A 8 15.52 9.17 -19.11
CA ASP A 8 15.87 8.87 -20.50
C ASP A 8 15.07 9.73 -21.46
N LYS A 9 15.68 10.05 -22.62
CA LYS A 9 15.12 10.88 -23.68
C LYS A 9 14.94 10.05 -24.94
N HIS A 10 13.72 10.05 -25.49
CA HIS A 10 13.40 9.37 -26.74
C HIS A 10 13.05 10.39 -27.80
N TYR A 11 13.89 10.52 -28.84
CA TYR A 11 13.73 11.45 -29.96
C TYR A 11 12.69 10.92 -30.94
N LEU A 12 11.71 11.75 -31.26
CA LEU A 12 10.67 11.45 -32.24
C LEU A 12 10.91 12.17 -33.55
N LYS A 13 10.41 11.58 -34.65
CA LYS A 13 10.56 12.14 -35.99
C LYS A 13 9.81 13.48 -36.21
N ASN A 14 8.87 13.80 -35.35
CA ASN A 14 8.07 15.03 -35.40
C ASN A 14 8.76 16.26 -34.78
N GLY A 15 10.05 16.15 -34.41
CA GLY A 15 10.81 17.25 -33.82
C GLY A 15 10.59 17.44 -32.32
N THR A 16 9.96 16.47 -31.65
CA THR A 16 9.81 16.45 -30.20
C THR A 16 10.61 15.30 -29.58
N THR A 17 10.89 15.42 -28.28
CA THR A 17 11.59 14.42 -27.49
C THR A 17 10.71 14.05 -26.29
N THR A 18 10.33 12.79 -26.15
CA THR A 18 9.57 12.31 -24.98
C THR A 18 10.50 11.92 -23.84
N LEU A 19 10.02 12.10 -22.63
CA LEU A 19 10.75 11.82 -21.40
C LEU A 19 10.24 10.54 -20.74
N HIS A 20 11.19 9.68 -20.36
CA HIS A 20 10.91 8.40 -19.69
C HIS A 20 11.79 8.26 -18.47
N ILE A 21 11.31 7.54 -17.45
CA ILE A 21 12.14 7.08 -16.36
C ILE A 21 12.51 5.62 -16.62
N ALA A 22 13.81 5.31 -16.63
CA ALA A 22 14.34 3.96 -16.76
C ALA A 22 14.81 3.41 -15.41
N TYR A 23 14.56 2.12 -15.17
CA TYR A 23 14.91 1.40 -13.96
C TYR A 23 15.93 0.30 -14.25
N TYR A 24 17.09 0.36 -13.58
CA TYR A 24 18.19 -0.60 -13.76
C TYR A 24 18.69 -1.17 -12.43
N PRO A 25 18.60 -2.50 -12.20
CA PRO A 25 17.83 -3.48 -12.99
C PRO A 25 16.33 -3.15 -12.95
N PRO A 26 15.53 -3.70 -13.88
CA PRO A 26 14.06 -3.61 -13.80
C PRO A 26 13.56 -4.15 -12.46
N PHE A 27 12.54 -3.52 -11.89
CA PHE A 27 11.97 -3.98 -10.63
C PHE A 27 10.59 -4.61 -10.83
N TYR A 28 10.27 -5.58 -9.99
CA TYR A 28 8.94 -6.20 -9.98
C TYR A 28 8.02 -5.43 -9.04
N ASP A 29 7.01 -4.77 -9.60
CA ASP A 29 5.95 -4.12 -8.82
C ASP A 29 4.91 -5.17 -8.40
N LYS A 30 4.90 -5.49 -7.10
CA LYS A 30 3.98 -6.48 -6.53
C LYS A 30 2.51 -6.04 -6.59
N ARG A 31 2.24 -4.73 -6.61
CA ARG A 31 0.88 -4.18 -6.66
C ARG A 31 0.26 -4.39 -8.04
N THR A 32 0.99 -4.07 -9.09
CA THR A 32 0.54 -4.26 -10.48
C THR A 32 0.86 -5.65 -11.03
N ARG A 33 1.67 -6.46 -10.30
CA ARG A 33 2.19 -7.77 -10.72
C ARG A 33 2.95 -7.73 -12.05
N ARG A 34 3.67 -6.64 -12.31
CA ARG A 34 4.42 -6.44 -13.55
C ARG A 34 5.87 -6.08 -13.27
N THR A 35 6.75 -6.50 -14.18
CA THR A 35 8.14 -6.03 -14.21
C THR A 35 8.19 -4.70 -14.94
N ILE A 36 8.62 -3.65 -14.24
CA ILE A 36 8.72 -2.29 -14.77
C ILE A 36 10.17 -2.05 -15.18
N LYS A 37 10.39 -1.80 -16.47
CA LYS A 37 11.68 -1.43 -17.04
C LYS A 37 11.78 0.07 -17.25
N SER A 38 10.68 0.69 -17.65
CA SER A 38 10.58 2.14 -17.88
C SER A 38 9.16 2.64 -17.68
N GLU A 39 9.03 3.93 -17.43
CA GLU A 39 7.77 4.65 -17.25
C GLU A 39 7.78 5.87 -18.19
N ASN A 40 6.77 5.98 -19.05
CA ASN A 40 6.60 7.18 -19.87
C ASN A 40 5.98 8.28 -18.97
N LEU A 41 6.59 9.48 -18.96
CA LEU A 41 6.09 10.61 -18.17
C LEU A 41 4.95 11.36 -18.86
N ASN A 42 4.68 11.07 -20.16
CA ASN A 42 3.76 11.84 -21.00
C ASN A 42 4.16 13.33 -21.08
N LEU A 43 5.45 13.62 -20.94
CA LEU A 43 6.05 14.93 -21.08
C LEU A 43 6.91 14.96 -22.36
N PHE A 44 6.93 16.10 -23.03
CA PHE A 44 7.76 16.27 -24.23
C PHE A 44 8.57 17.56 -24.16
N LEU A 45 9.70 17.56 -24.86
CA LEU A 45 10.54 18.71 -25.12
C LEU A 45 10.57 18.99 -26.63
N TYR A 46 10.69 20.22 -27.02
CA TYR A 46 11.08 20.58 -28.39
C TYR A 46 12.54 20.20 -28.59
N THR A 47 12.84 19.35 -29.60
CA THR A 47 14.21 18.87 -29.85
C THR A 47 15.15 20.01 -30.23
N HIS A 48 14.65 20.98 -31.00
CA HIS A 48 15.37 22.18 -31.47
C HIS A 48 14.51 23.43 -31.21
N PRO A 49 14.43 23.93 -29.98
CA PRO A 49 13.59 25.09 -29.66
C PRO A 49 14.11 26.35 -30.33
N LYS A 50 13.27 26.98 -31.13
CA LYS A 50 13.62 28.19 -31.92
C LYS A 50 13.10 29.47 -31.27
N THR A 51 11.92 29.41 -30.69
CA THR A 51 11.26 30.55 -30.04
C THR A 51 11.55 30.61 -28.54
N LYS A 52 11.35 31.79 -27.93
CA LYS A 52 11.45 31.95 -26.48
C LYS A 52 10.44 31.05 -25.77
N VAL A 53 9.21 30.99 -26.27
CA VAL A 53 8.15 30.16 -25.71
C VAL A 53 8.54 28.68 -25.68
N GLU A 54 9.15 28.14 -26.71
CA GLU A 54 9.62 26.76 -26.76
C GLU A 54 10.77 26.50 -25.79
N LYS A 55 11.64 27.49 -25.57
CA LYS A 55 12.74 27.41 -24.61
C LYS A 55 12.20 27.40 -23.16
N ASP A 56 11.29 28.32 -22.87
CA ASP A 56 10.65 28.42 -21.54
C ASP A 56 9.86 27.12 -21.23
N HIS A 57 9.11 26.60 -22.23
CA HIS A 57 8.43 25.29 -22.11
C HIS A 57 9.42 24.16 -21.79
N ASN A 58 10.55 24.09 -22.50
CA ASN A 58 11.55 23.05 -22.24
C ASN A 58 12.13 23.14 -20.82
N GLU A 59 12.35 24.34 -20.31
CA GLU A 59 12.86 24.57 -18.98
C GLU A 59 11.86 24.11 -17.91
N ASP A 60 10.59 24.48 -18.04
CA ASP A 60 9.52 24.07 -17.14
C ASP A 60 9.34 22.53 -17.12
N ILE A 61 9.34 21.91 -18.31
CA ILE A 61 9.23 20.45 -18.43
C ILE A 61 10.45 19.73 -17.86
N ASP A 62 11.65 20.25 -18.03
CA ASP A 62 12.87 19.65 -17.46
C ASP A 62 12.86 19.73 -15.93
N GLN A 63 12.41 20.85 -15.35
CA GLN A 63 12.23 20.98 -13.90
C GLN A 63 11.18 20.00 -13.37
N LEU A 64 10.04 19.87 -14.05
CA LEU A 64 8.99 18.93 -13.68
C LEU A 64 9.49 17.48 -13.74
N ALA A 65 10.18 17.11 -14.81
CA ALA A 65 10.76 15.77 -14.98
C ALA A 65 11.78 15.42 -13.90
N LYS A 66 12.64 16.37 -13.51
CA LYS A 66 13.59 16.22 -12.38
C LYS A 66 12.88 16.04 -11.05
N ALA A 67 11.79 16.76 -10.81
CA ALA A 67 10.99 16.60 -9.60
C ALA A 67 10.33 15.21 -9.54
N ILE A 68 9.80 14.71 -10.67
CA ILE A 68 9.23 13.36 -10.76
C ILE A 68 10.32 12.30 -10.56
N LEU A 69 11.49 12.46 -11.19
CA LEU A 69 12.65 11.57 -11.03
C LEU A 69 13.05 11.47 -9.54
N SER A 70 13.18 12.59 -8.85
CA SER A 70 13.53 12.62 -7.42
C SER A 70 12.50 11.86 -6.58
N LYS A 71 11.20 12.02 -6.84
CA LYS A 71 10.15 11.25 -6.18
C LYS A 71 10.29 9.75 -6.45
N ARG A 72 10.62 9.33 -7.67
CA ARG A 72 10.81 7.91 -8.02
C ARG A 72 12.04 7.31 -7.34
N ILE A 73 13.15 8.06 -7.28
CA ILE A 73 14.35 7.65 -6.54
C ILE A 73 14.00 7.39 -5.07
N VAL A 74 13.34 8.33 -4.41
CA VAL A 74 12.92 8.17 -3.01
C VAL A 74 11.98 6.97 -2.83
N ALA A 75 11.01 6.77 -3.74
CA ALA A 75 10.08 5.66 -3.68
C ALA A 75 10.78 4.30 -3.81
N ILE A 76 11.75 4.17 -4.72
CA ILE A 76 12.53 2.94 -4.91
C ILE A 76 13.41 2.69 -3.67
N HIS A 77 14.13 3.69 -3.17
CA HIS A 77 14.92 3.55 -1.95
C HIS A 77 14.07 3.17 -0.75
N ASN A 78 12.91 3.80 -0.58
CA ASN A 78 11.99 3.44 0.51
C ASN A 78 11.51 1.98 0.40
N GLN A 79 11.25 1.48 -0.82
CA GLN A 79 10.91 0.07 -1.02
C GLN A 79 12.06 -0.88 -0.71
N GLU A 80 13.29 -0.52 -1.03
CA GLU A 80 14.49 -1.31 -0.75
C GLU A 80 14.82 -1.36 0.76
N TYR A 81 14.61 -0.26 1.47
CA TYR A 81 14.89 -0.14 2.91
C TYR A 81 13.67 -0.38 3.81
N GLY A 82 12.53 -0.76 3.26
CA GLY A 82 11.32 -1.07 4.04
C GLY A 82 10.60 0.17 4.60
N PHE A 83 10.99 1.39 4.21
CA PHE A 83 10.26 2.60 4.59
C PHE A 83 9.00 2.74 3.74
N LEU A 84 7.86 2.81 4.39
CA LEU A 84 6.61 3.13 3.71
C LEU A 84 6.55 4.62 3.37
N ASP A 85 6.07 4.92 2.16
CA ASP A 85 5.70 6.28 1.80
C ASP A 85 4.67 6.82 2.83
N LYS A 86 4.84 8.08 3.25
CA LYS A 86 3.89 8.75 4.16
C LYS A 86 2.46 8.76 3.62
N SER A 87 2.28 8.67 2.29
CA SER A 87 0.97 8.56 1.65
C SER A 87 0.28 7.24 2.00
N VAL A 88 1.01 6.11 1.99
CA VAL A 88 0.47 4.79 2.34
C VAL A 88 -0.05 4.75 3.77
N LYS A 89 0.64 5.42 4.71
CA LYS A 89 0.18 5.51 6.10
C LYS A 89 -1.18 6.20 6.25
N LYS A 90 -1.58 7.04 5.30
CA LYS A 90 -2.86 7.76 5.27
C LYS A 90 -3.97 6.99 4.55
N GLU A 91 -3.64 5.93 3.79
CA GLU A 91 -4.63 5.12 3.09
C GLU A 91 -5.57 4.42 4.07
N ASP A 92 -6.82 4.22 3.65
CA ASP A 92 -7.87 3.62 4.48
C ASP A 92 -7.66 2.09 4.58
N PHE A 93 -7.39 1.62 5.81
CA PHE A 93 -7.21 0.20 6.10
C PHE A 93 -8.55 -0.57 6.06
N ILE A 94 -9.68 0.09 6.36
CA ILE A 94 -11.00 -0.55 6.30
C ILE A 94 -11.37 -0.84 4.84
N GLU A 95 -11.11 0.10 3.94
CA GLU A 95 -11.36 -0.12 2.50
C GLU A 95 -10.47 -1.22 1.93
N TYR A 96 -9.21 -1.28 2.35
CA TYR A 96 -8.34 -2.41 2.02
C TYR A 96 -8.91 -3.73 2.56
N PHE A 97 -9.41 -3.77 3.81
CA PHE A 97 -10.05 -4.95 4.38
C PHE A 97 -11.27 -5.38 3.55
N ARG A 98 -12.14 -4.43 3.13
CA ARG A 98 -13.29 -4.70 2.24
C ARG A 98 -12.84 -5.35 0.94
N THR A 99 -11.87 -4.75 0.26
CA THR A 99 -11.34 -5.23 -1.01
C THR A 99 -10.79 -6.64 -0.90
N VAL A 100 -10.04 -6.93 0.17
CA VAL A 100 -9.50 -8.27 0.42
C VAL A 100 -10.59 -9.26 0.82
N SER A 101 -11.67 -8.82 1.49
CA SER A 101 -12.79 -9.67 1.91
C SER A 101 -13.70 -10.06 0.75
N ASN A 102 -13.74 -9.26 -0.31
CA ASN A 102 -14.65 -9.46 -1.44
C ASN A 102 -14.44 -10.84 -2.09
N GLY A 103 -15.53 -11.60 -2.26
CA GLY A 103 -15.53 -12.95 -2.81
C GLY A 103 -14.97 -14.03 -1.87
N ARG A 104 -14.70 -13.71 -0.59
CA ARG A 104 -14.23 -14.66 0.41
C ARG A 104 -15.40 -15.20 1.27
N HIS A 105 -15.10 -16.25 2.05
CA HIS A 105 -16.06 -16.87 2.97
C HIS A 105 -16.61 -15.86 3.98
N SER A 106 -17.90 -16.04 4.38
CA SER A 106 -18.66 -15.16 5.30
C SER A 106 -17.96 -14.81 6.64
N LYS A 107 -16.97 -15.61 7.06
CA LYS A 107 -16.12 -15.28 8.22
C LYS A 107 -15.35 -13.97 8.02
N TRP A 108 -14.96 -13.62 6.80
CA TRP A 108 -14.29 -12.36 6.49
C TRP A 108 -15.22 -11.17 6.70
N ASP A 109 -16.50 -11.30 6.33
CA ASP A 109 -17.51 -10.27 6.55
C ASP A 109 -17.77 -10.07 8.04
N GLY A 110 -17.82 -11.18 8.80
CA GLY A 110 -17.96 -11.14 10.25
C GLY A 110 -16.78 -10.43 10.92
N ALA A 111 -15.56 -10.75 10.51
CA ALA A 111 -14.34 -10.12 11.02
C ALA A 111 -14.30 -8.63 10.67
N LEU A 112 -14.65 -8.25 9.43
CA LEU A 112 -14.72 -6.85 9.00
C LEU A 112 -15.75 -6.06 9.82
N LYS A 113 -16.95 -6.61 10.05
CA LYS A 113 -17.99 -5.96 10.87
C LYS A 113 -17.51 -5.69 12.28
N GLN A 114 -16.82 -6.64 12.92
CA GLN A 114 -16.24 -6.44 14.25
C GLN A 114 -15.10 -5.41 14.22
N PHE A 115 -14.28 -5.42 13.19
CA PHE A 115 -13.22 -4.44 13.02
C PHE A 115 -13.76 -3.02 12.86
N ILE A 116 -14.80 -2.82 12.05
CA ILE A 116 -15.49 -1.53 11.91
C ILE A 116 -16.06 -1.04 13.25
N LYS A 117 -16.66 -1.93 14.04
CA LYS A 117 -17.15 -1.57 15.39
C LYS A 117 -16.02 -1.12 16.32
N PHE A 118 -14.91 -1.84 16.34
CA PHE A 118 -13.74 -1.50 17.15
C PHE A 118 -13.14 -0.15 16.79
N THR A 119 -13.08 0.17 15.49
CA THR A 119 -12.45 1.39 14.97
C THR A 119 -13.39 2.59 14.90
N GLY A 120 -14.69 2.41 15.14
CA GLY A 120 -15.69 3.44 14.91
C GLY A 120 -15.82 3.84 13.44
N GLY A 121 -15.45 2.94 12.51
CA GLY A 121 -15.56 3.16 11.07
C GLY A 121 -14.42 3.96 10.45
N LYS A 122 -13.34 4.23 11.17
CA LYS A 122 -12.17 4.98 10.67
C LYS A 122 -10.87 4.29 11.10
N CYS A 123 -10.05 3.89 10.14
CA CYS A 123 -8.73 3.33 10.42
C CYS A 123 -7.83 3.47 9.20
N THR A 124 -6.67 4.09 9.38
CA THR A 124 -5.63 4.17 8.34
C THR A 124 -4.52 3.16 8.61
N PHE A 125 -3.70 2.84 7.59
CA PHE A 125 -2.54 1.96 7.78
C PHE A 125 -1.59 2.45 8.87
N GLY A 126 -1.42 3.77 9.03
CA GLY A 126 -0.59 4.36 10.07
C GLY A 126 -1.08 4.10 11.50
N MET A 127 -2.38 3.83 11.69
CA MET A 127 -2.96 3.49 12.99
C MET A 127 -2.75 2.02 13.36
N VAL A 128 -2.48 1.15 12.38
CA VAL A 128 -2.34 -0.30 12.58
C VAL A 128 -0.94 -0.61 13.13
N THR A 129 -0.79 -0.48 14.44
CA THR A 129 0.43 -0.76 15.20
C THR A 129 0.30 -2.06 15.98
N VAL A 130 1.40 -2.55 16.56
CA VAL A 130 1.38 -3.74 17.45
C VAL A 130 0.41 -3.54 18.62
N ASP A 131 0.44 -2.36 19.25
CA ASP A 131 -0.47 -2.03 20.34
C ASP A 131 -1.94 -2.00 19.90
N PHE A 132 -2.22 -1.41 18.73
CA PHE A 132 -3.55 -1.45 18.13
C PHE A 132 -4.03 -2.89 17.91
N CYS A 133 -3.18 -3.78 17.40
CA CYS A 133 -3.52 -5.19 17.20
C CYS A 133 -3.83 -5.91 18.52
N LYS A 134 -3.05 -5.63 19.57
CA LYS A 134 -3.30 -6.16 20.91
C LYS A 134 -4.64 -5.66 21.48
N ARG A 135 -4.93 -4.37 21.35
CA ARG A 135 -6.24 -3.81 21.77
C ARG A 135 -7.41 -4.41 21.00
N TYR A 136 -7.27 -4.64 19.71
CA TYR A 136 -8.31 -5.32 18.93
C TYR A 136 -8.52 -6.76 19.39
N ARG A 137 -7.43 -7.47 19.76
CA ARG A 137 -7.52 -8.81 20.36
C ARG A 137 -8.36 -8.80 21.64
N GLU A 138 -8.08 -7.89 22.57
CA GLU A 138 -8.82 -7.76 23.83
C GLU A 138 -10.28 -7.38 23.59
N PHE A 139 -10.56 -6.47 22.65
CA PHE A 139 -11.93 -6.14 22.25
C PHE A 139 -12.69 -7.38 21.78
N LEU A 140 -12.10 -8.22 20.94
CA LEU A 140 -12.77 -9.45 20.47
C LEU A 140 -13.05 -10.44 21.59
N LEU A 141 -12.19 -10.50 22.62
CA LEU A 141 -12.35 -11.42 23.75
C LEU A 141 -13.39 -10.94 24.76
N HIS A 142 -13.50 -9.64 24.99
CA HIS A 142 -14.22 -9.10 26.14
C HIS A 142 -15.44 -8.25 25.79
N ASP A 143 -15.40 -7.51 24.66
CA ASP A 143 -16.39 -6.47 24.35
C ASP A 143 -17.21 -6.75 23.09
N ALA A 144 -16.68 -7.57 22.18
CA ALA A 144 -17.32 -7.83 20.91
C ALA A 144 -18.63 -8.63 21.07
N ILE A 145 -19.67 -8.12 20.40
CA ILE A 145 -21.03 -8.71 20.47
C ILE A 145 -21.36 -9.35 19.13
N ASN A 146 -21.92 -10.54 19.17
CA ASN A 146 -22.49 -11.20 18.01
C ASN A 146 -23.76 -10.46 17.56
N VAL A 147 -23.74 -9.94 16.32
CA VAL A 147 -24.85 -9.13 15.77
C VAL A 147 -26.17 -9.88 15.73
N ARG A 148 -26.13 -11.22 15.54
CA ARG A 148 -27.33 -12.05 15.40
C ARG A 148 -27.97 -12.39 16.74
N THR A 149 -27.19 -12.62 17.79
CA THR A 149 -27.67 -13.12 19.07
C THR A 149 -27.70 -12.06 20.17
N GLY A 150 -27.07 -10.91 19.97
CA GLY A 150 -26.89 -9.86 20.99
C GLY A 150 -25.94 -10.26 22.13
N ALA A 151 -25.45 -11.50 22.17
CA ALA A 151 -24.56 -12.00 23.19
C ALA A 151 -23.08 -11.68 22.87
N ARG A 152 -22.21 -11.73 23.87
CA ARG A 152 -20.74 -11.65 23.66
C ARG A 152 -20.28 -12.75 22.72
N LEU A 153 -19.22 -12.48 21.98
CA LEU A 153 -18.60 -13.49 21.14
C LEU A 153 -18.09 -14.66 22.00
N THR A 154 -18.27 -15.88 21.50
CA THR A 154 -17.58 -17.04 22.08
C THR A 154 -16.09 -16.93 21.79
N GLN A 155 -15.26 -17.52 22.63
CA GLN A 155 -13.80 -17.53 22.46
C GLN A 155 -13.40 -18.10 21.07
N ASN A 156 -14.09 -19.15 20.60
CA ASN A 156 -13.79 -19.74 19.29
C ASN A 156 -14.18 -18.81 18.12
N SER A 157 -15.25 -18.02 18.28
CA SER A 157 -15.60 -16.98 17.29
C SER A 157 -14.58 -15.85 17.30
N ALA A 158 -14.17 -15.36 18.47
CA ALA A 158 -13.13 -14.36 18.62
C ALA A 158 -11.80 -14.83 18.02
N SER A 159 -11.38 -16.07 18.29
CA SER A 159 -10.21 -16.72 17.69
C SER A 159 -10.29 -16.72 16.16
N GLY A 160 -11.43 -17.13 15.62
CA GLY A 160 -11.65 -17.18 14.18
C GLY A 160 -11.57 -15.81 13.51
N TYR A 161 -12.17 -14.76 14.11
CA TYR A 161 -12.11 -13.40 13.57
C TYR A 161 -10.71 -12.80 13.69
N PHE A 162 -10.02 -13.06 14.80
CA PHE A 162 -8.65 -12.60 14.98
C PHE A 162 -7.68 -13.29 14.02
N ALA A 163 -7.85 -14.59 13.76
CA ALA A 163 -7.07 -15.32 12.76
C ALA A 163 -7.27 -14.75 11.34
N THR A 164 -8.51 -14.34 11.00
CA THR A 164 -8.81 -13.65 9.74
C THR A 164 -8.07 -12.31 9.67
N PHE A 165 -8.09 -11.52 10.74
CA PHE A 165 -7.35 -10.25 10.82
C PHE A 165 -5.84 -10.46 10.70
N ARG A 166 -5.27 -11.47 11.35
CA ARG A 166 -3.84 -11.83 11.19
C ARG A 166 -3.48 -12.20 9.76
N SER A 167 -4.38 -12.90 9.06
CA SER A 167 -4.19 -13.20 7.63
C SER A 167 -4.22 -11.95 6.76
N LEU A 168 -5.08 -10.97 7.10
CA LEU A 168 -5.12 -9.66 6.46
C LEU A 168 -3.82 -8.88 6.68
N LEU A 169 -3.29 -8.84 7.91
CA LEU A 169 -2.01 -8.18 8.22
C LEU A 169 -0.85 -8.80 7.43
N LYS A 170 -0.78 -10.13 7.38
CA LYS A 170 0.21 -10.83 6.58
C LYS A 170 0.11 -10.45 5.10
N ARG A 171 -1.11 -10.36 4.58
CA ARG A 171 -1.34 -9.93 3.20
C ARG A 171 -0.92 -8.48 2.98
N ALA A 172 -1.28 -7.56 3.88
CA ALA A 172 -0.88 -6.16 3.81
C ALA A 172 0.65 -5.99 3.85
N TYR A 173 1.35 -6.80 4.64
CA TYR A 173 2.82 -6.83 4.64
C TYR A 173 3.40 -7.33 3.31
N VAL A 174 2.84 -8.40 2.73
CA VAL A 174 3.25 -8.90 1.40
C VAL A 174 2.97 -7.87 0.30
N ASP A 175 1.86 -7.14 0.41
CA ASP A 175 1.48 -6.07 -0.51
C ASP A 175 2.29 -4.77 -0.25
N LYS A 176 3.24 -4.78 0.72
CA LYS A 176 4.10 -3.66 1.14
C LYS A 176 3.32 -2.42 1.63
N LEU A 177 2.19 -2.64 2.25
CA LEU A 177 1.37 -1.62 2.90
C LEU A 177 1.64 -1.51 4.42
N LEU A 178 2.46 -2.42 4.98
CA LEU A 178 2.98 -2.39 6.35
C LEU A 178 4.51 -2.52 6.32
N GLU A 179 5.19 -1.83 7.24
CA GLU A 179 6.67 -1.82 7.34
C GLU A 179 7.23 -3.17 7.79
N SER A 180 6.49 -3.90 8.61
CA SER A 180 6.88 -5.21 9.14
C SER A 180 5.69 -6.14 9.21
N ASN A 181 5.97 -7.44 9.33
CA ASN A 181 4.93 -8.41 9.64
C ASN A 181 4.54 -8.29 11.12
N LEU A 182 3.48 -7.54 11.41
CA LEU A 182 3.04 -7.29 12.78
C LEU A 182 2.71 -8.56 13.56
N ASN A 183 2.38 -9.67 12.88
CA ASN A 183 2.07 -10.95 13.51
C ASN A 183 3.24 -11.56 14.31
N ASP A 184 4.46 -11.10 14.08
CA ASP A 184 5.65 -11.59 14.78
C ASP A 184 5.78 -11.00 16.20
N PHE A 185 4.95 -10.01 16.55
CA PHE A 185 5.03 -9.27 17.81
C PHE A 185 3.88 -9.53 18.79
N PHE A 186 2.93 -10.42 18.45
CA PHE A 186 1.82 -10.78 19.32
C PHE A 186 1.23 -12.16 19.01
N ASP A 187 0.65 -12.79 20.02
CA ASP A 187 0.04 -14.12 19.91
C ASP A 187 -1.38 -14.05 19.35
N GLY A 188 -1.82 -15.16 18.77
CA GLY A 188 -3.22 -15.40 18.42
C GLY A 188 -4.13 -15.55 19.64
N ILE A 189 -5.42 -15.70 19.40
CA ILE A 189 -6.38 -16.12 20.43
C ILE A 189 -6.46 -17.66 20.41
N PRO A 190 -6.13 -18.37 21.49
CA PRO A 190 -6.25 -19.82 21.52
C PRO A 190 -7.72 -20.25 21.42
N MET A 191 -7.98 -21.35 20.71
CA MET A 191 -9.29 -21.96 20.70
C MET A 191 -9.54 -22.69 22.01
N LYS A 192 -10.77 -22.58 22.53
CA LYS A 192 -11.20 -23.38 23.65
C LYS A 192 -11.46 -24.82 23.18
N LYS A 193 -10.79 -25.81 23.77
CA LYS A 193 -11.10 -27.21 23.51
C LYS A 193 -12.53 -27.48 23.97
N THR A 194 -13.34 -28.00 23.10
CA THR A 194 -14.69 -28.52 23.38
C THR A 194 -14.57 -29.88 24.00
#